data_470acbbf58d022f5904150f09c47a73e
#
_entry.id   470acbbf58d022f5904150f09c47a73e
#
_cell.length_a   1.000
_cell.length_b   1.000
_cell.length_c   1.000
_cell.angle_alpha   90.00
_cell.angle_beta   90.00
_cell.angle_gamma   90.00
#
_symmetry.space_group_name_H-M   'P 1'
#
loop_
_entity.id
_entity.type
_entity.pdbx_description
1 polymer ?
#
loop_
_entity_poly.entity_id
_entity_poly.type
_entity_poly.pdbx_seq_one_letter_code
_entity_poly.pdbx_strand_id
1 'polypeptide(L)'
;MTFRTALTGLALAVAPMLAQPAAAQFFWSPPDLSAPPLTDSAAATALGLPGATEAEIKAGLVWNLRAALNVAALQCQFEPTLLAIGNYNAMIAHHDAELDAAQAGILSYFQRTVGKGRPGQAASDQYGTRIYSGYSTVQAQKGVCRATAEVGRKAIFADRGKLHEVARSGLASIKKSLVAAGEQYYGTPGYDYVTALPSFDPKCWKKGVLQPVCHQAWNDKIGVGKP
;
A
#
# COMPACT_ATOMS: atom_id res chain seq x y z
N MET A 1 79.33 -0.16 45.48
CA MET A 1 78.98 0.44 44.19
C MET A 1 77.89 -0.43 43.61
N THR A 2 76.66 0.00 43.77
CA THR A 2 75.47 -0.75 43.31
C THR A 2 74.83 0.04 42.20
N PHE A 3 74.87 -0.45 40.96
CA PHE A 3 74.17 0.10 39.82
C PHE A 3 72.71 -0.32 39.87
N ARG A 4 71.82 0.63 40.02
CA ARG A 4 70.38 0.48 39.85
C ARG A 4 70.01 0.76 38.41
N THR A 5 69.71 -0.26 37.65
CA THR A 5 69.12 -0.11 36.32
C THR A 5 67.63 0.08 36.48
N ALA A 6 67.16 1.28 36.09
CA ALA A 6 65.75 1.58 36.00
C ALA A 6 65.19 1.06 34.64
N LEU A 7 64.34 0.06 34.68
CA LEU A 7 63.55 -0.37 33.54
C LEU A 7 62.32 0.55 33.44
N THR A 8 62.35 1.48 32.48
CA THR A 8 61.18 2.23 32.07
C THR A 8 60.30 1.35 31.17
N GLY A 9 59.25 0.79 31.74
CA GLY A 9 58.23 0.06 30.97
C GLY A 9 57.41 1.03 30.15
N LEU A 10 57.51 0.93 28.83
CA LEU A 10 56.67 1.64 27.88
C LEU A 10 55.35 0.90 27.80
N ALA A 11 54.33 1.34 28.53
CA ALA A 11 52.98 0.83 28.42
C ALA A 11 52.36 1.32 27.11
N LEU A 12 52.35 0.47 26.07
CA LEU A 12 51.56 0.70 24.88
C LEU A 12 50.06 0.58 25.27
N ALA A 13 49.41 1.71 25.43
CA ALA A 13 47.97 1.77 25.54
C ALA A 13 47.36 1.44 24.16
N VAL A 14 47.01 0.18 23.96
CA VAL A 14 46.15 -0.24 22.85
C VAL A 14 44.75 0.25 23.20
N ALA A 15 44.40 1.45 22.67
CA ALA A 15 43.02 1.91 22.69
C ALA A 15 42.22 0.93 21.84
N PRO A 16 41.20 0.25 22.37
CA PRO A 16 40.27 -0.46 21.52
C PRO A 16 39.57 0.60 20.68
N MET A 17 39.90 0.66 19.39
CA MET A 17 39.06 1.31 18.43
C MET A 17 37.71 0.59 18.52
N LEU A 18 36.79 1.18 19.27
CA LEU A 18 35.38 0.88 19.20
C LEU A 18 35.00 1.22 17.77
N ALA A 19 35.08 0.22 16.88
CA ALA A 19 34.45 0.26 15.58
C ALA A 19 32.97 0.41 15.89
N GLN A 20 32.53 1.65 15.99
CA GLN A 20 31.09 1.93 15.94
C GLN A 20 30.64 1.34 14.61
N PRO A 21 29.65 0.44 14.61
CA PRO A 21 29.06 0.03 13.37
C PRO A 21 28.70 1.34 12.68
N ALA A 22 29.31 1.61 11.51
CA ALA A 22 28.82 2.65 10.63
C ALA A 22 27.39 2.24 10.32
N ALA A 23 26.44 2.66 11.16
CA ALA A 23 25.07 2.68 10.81
C ALA A 23 25.06 3.60 9.59
N ALA A 24 25.08 3.00 8.40
CA ALA A 24 24.62 3.66 7.21
C ALA A 24 23.18 4.05 7.53
N GLN A 25 23.05 5.16 8.21
CA GLN A 25 21.78 5.82 8.42
C GLN A 25 21.37 6.29 7.03
N PHE A 26 20.78 5.36 6.30
CA PHE A 26 19.84 5.81 5.29
C PHE A 26 18.93 6.76 6.05
N PHE A 27 18.88 8.02 5.63
CA PHE A 27 18.01 9.06 6.20
C PHE A 27 16.52 8.74 6.00
N TRP A 28 16.19 7.48 5.86
CA TRP A 28 14.85 6.98 5.68
C TRP A 28 14.36 6.33 6.97
N SER A 29 13.59 7.08 7.72
CA SER A 29 12.70 6.50 8.72
C SER A 29 11.46 5.99 8.02
N PRO A 30 11.05 4.74 8.26
CA PRO A 30 9.75 4.28 7.79
C PRO A 30 8.67 5.27 8.25
N PRO A 31 7.74 5.68 7.39
CA PRO A 31 6.69 6.60 7.80
C PRO A 31 5.88 5.97 8.93
N ASP A 32 5.56 6.75 9.94
CA ASP A 32 4.59 6.36 10.94
C ASP A 32 3.20 6.37 10.32
N LEU A 33 2.67 5.18 10.04
CA LEU A 33 1.34 4.97 9.48
C LEU A 33 0.27 4.83 10.55
N SER A 34 0.62 4.90 11.84
CA SER A 34 -0.37 4.83 12.92
C SER A 34 -1.36 6.00 12.83
N ALA A 35 -2.60 5.72 13.16
CA ALA A 35 -3.66 6.70 13.23
C ALA A 35 -4.66 6.31 14.32
N PRO A 36 -5.31 7.27 15.00
CA PRO A 36 -6.34 6.96 15.97
C PRO A 36 -7.55 6.29 15.28
N PRO A 37 -8.32 5.49 16.00
CA PRO A 37 -9.57 4.94 15.52
C PRO A 37 -10.54 6.03 15.06
N LEU A 38 -11.31 5.74 14.01
CA LEU A 38 -12.30 6.67 13.47
C LEU A 38 -13.47 6.82 14.45
N THR A 39 -13.80 8.05 14.86
CA THR A 39 -15.09 8.35 15.50
C THR A 39 -16.23 8.24 14.49
N ASP A 40 -17.48 8.17 14.92
CA ASP A 40 -18.61 8.02 13.98
C ASP A 40 -18.73 9.20 13.00
N SER A 41 -18.55 10.43 13.47
CA SER A 41 -18.54 11.62 12.62
C SER A 41 -17.38 11.62 11.64
N ALA A 42 -16.18 11.25 12.09
CA ALA A 42 -15.02 11.11 11.23
C ALA A 42 -15.18 9.95 10.23
N ALA A 43 -15.81 8.85 10.64
CA ALA A 43 -16.10 7.71 9.76
C ALA A 43 -17.07 8.14 8.65
N ALA A 44 -18.19 8.77 8.94
CA ALA A 44 -19.14 9.24 7.93
C ALA A 44 -18.46 10.10 6.85
N THR A 45 -17.60 11.04 7.28
CA THR A 45 -16.83 11.89 6.36
C THR A 45 -15.79 11.09 5.58
N ALA A 46 -15.00 10.27 6.28
CA ALA A 46 -13.93 9.48 5.67
C ALA A 46 -14.45 8.43 4.66
N LEU A 47 -15.65 7.92 4.88
CA LEU A 47 -16.32 6.97 4.02
C LEU A 47 -17.09 7.65 2.86
N GLY A 48 -17.31 8.96 2.93
CA GLY A 48 -18.13 9.69 1.95
C GLY A 48 -19.62 9.31 2.02
N LEU A 49 -20.13 9.06 3.22
CA LEU A 49 -21.52 8.69 3.51
C LEU A 49 -22.20 9.74 4.42
N PRO A 50 -22.42 10.97 3.95
CA PRO A 50 -23.03 12.02 4.75
C PRO A 50 -24.44 11.65 5.20
N GLY A 51 -24.75 11.87 6.47
CA GLY A 51 -26.08 11.54 7.04
C GLY A 51 -26.36 10.04 7.15
N ALA A 52 -25.30 9.21 7.13
CA ALA A 52 -25.44 7.78 7.38
C ALA A 52 -25.81 7.50 8.82
N THR A 53 -26.68 6.53 9.05
CA THR A 53 -26.99 5.97 10.36
C THR A 53 -25.80 5.17 10.90
N GLU A 54 -25.80 4.85 12.20
CA GLU A 54 -24.75 4.01 12.80
C GLU A 54 -24.61 2.65 12.10
N ALA A 55 -25.72 2.03 11.72
CA ALA A 55 -25.71 0.77 10.97
C ALA A 55 -25.08 0.92 9.58
N GLU A 56 -25.40 2.02 8.88
CA GLU A 56 -24.82 2.32 7.57
C GLU A 56 -23.33 2.68 7.68
N ILE A 57 -22.90 3.34 8.76
CA ILE A 57 -21.48 3.58 9.04
C ILE A 57 -20.74 2.25 9.27
N LYS A 58 -21.30 1.34 10.06
CA LYS A 58 -20.73 -0.01 10.26
C LYS A 58 -20.60 -0.77 8.93
N ALA A 59 -21.65 -0.73 8.11
CA ALA A 59 -21.62 -1.32 6.77
C ALA A 59 -20.54 -0.68 5.88
N GLY A 60 -20.43 0.65 5.91
CA GLY A 60 -19.42 1.40 5.17
C GLY A 60 -18.00 1.07 5.59
N LEU A 61 -17.76 0.92 6.89
CA LEU A 61 -16.45 0.52 7.44
C LEU A 61 -16.03 -0.86 6.93
N VAL A 62 -16.92 -1.86 7.04
CA VAL A 62 -16.66 -3.23 6.59
C VAL A 62 -16.43 -3.27 5.07
N TRP A 63 -17.26 -2.57 4.30
CA TRP A 63 -17.15 -2.53 2.84
C TRP A 63 -15.84 -1.89 2.38
N ASN A 64 -15.43 -0.78 3.02
CA ASN A 64 -14.15 -0.14 2.72
C ASN A 64 -12.96 -1.02 3.10
N LEU A 65 -13.02 -1.71 4.24
CA LEU A 65 -11.96 -2.64 4.63
C LEU A 65 -11.83 -3.78 3.63
N ARG A 66 -12.96 -4.38 3.22
CA ARG A 66 -12.96 -5.41 2.18
C ARG A 66 -12.31 -4.92 0.89
N ALA A 67 -12.67 -3.73 0.42
CA ALA A 67 -12.11 -3.15 -0.79
C ALA A 67 -10.61 -2.89 -0.67
N ALA A 68 -10.15 -2.33 0.45
CA ALA A 68 -8.73 -2.07 0.69
C ALA A 68 -7.90 -3.35 0.70
N LEU A 69 -8.38 -4.41 1.38
CA LEU A 69 -7.69 -5.69 1.45
C LEU A 69 -7.76 -6.45 0.12
N ASN A 70 -8.83 -6.30 -0.65
CA ASN A 70 -8.93 -6.87 -2.00
C ASN A 70 -7.88 -6.25 -2.94
N VAL A 71 -7.81 -4.92 -2.99
CA VAL A 71 -6.81 -4.22 -3.80
C VAL A 71 -5.39 -4.61 -3.35
N ALA A 72 -5.15 -4.69 -2.04
CA ALA A 72 -3.86 -5.13 -1.52
C ALA A 72 -3.51 -6.57 -1.93
N ALA A 73 -4.48 -7.49 -1.92
CA ALA A 73 -4.28 -8.87 -2.37
C ALA A 73 -3.83 -8.94 -3.84
N LEU A 74 -4.25 -7.98 -4.67
CA LEU A 74 -3.86 -7.90 -6.08
C LEU A 74 -2.51 -7.17 -6.27
N GLN A 75 -2.24 -6.12 -5.50
CA GLN A 75 -1.08 -5.24 -5.70
C GLN A 75 0.17 -5.65 -4.89
N CYS A 76 0.01 -6.40 -3.80
CA CYS A 76 1.10 -6.66 -2.85
C CYS A 76 1.74 -8.05 -3.03
N GLN A 77 1.63 -8.66 -4.19
CA GLN A 77 2.15 -10.01 -4.46
C GLN A 77 3.68 -10.06 -4.61
N PHE A 78 4.32 -8.89 -4.77
CA PHE A 78 5.78 -8.79 -4.87
C PHE A 78 6.50 -9.15 -3.55
N GLU A 79 5.78 -9.17 -2.43
CA GLU A 79 6.31 -9.49 -1.10
C GLU A 79 5.43 -10.55 -0.41
N PRO A 80 5.71 -11.85 -0.63
CA PRO A 80 4.89 -12.94 -0.10
C PRO A 80 4.75 -12.97 1.42
N THR A 81 5.71 -12.41 2.17
CA THR A 81 5.70 -12.41 3.64
C THR A 81 4.59 -11.53 4.22
N LEU A 82 4.02 -10.62 3.42
CA LEU A 82 2.86 -9.82 3.81
C LEU A 82 1.56 -10.64 3.88
N LEU A 83 1.54 -11.84 3.30
CA LEU A 83 0.39 -12.75 3.27
C LEU A 83 -0.90 -12.09 2.75
N ALA A 84 -0.79 -11.09 1.86
CA ALA A 84 -1.91 -10.26 1.45
C ALA A 84 -3.08 -11.08 0.86
N ILE A 85 -2.79 -12.03 -0.03
CA ILE A 85 -3.81 -12.94 -0.61
C ILE A 85 -4.40 -13.87 0.47
N GLY A 86 -3.53 -14.47 1.30
CA GLY A 86 -3.96 -15.39 2.35
C GLY A 86 -4.88 -14.71 3.36
N ASN A 87 -4.48 -13.54 3.84
CA ASN A 87 -5.27 -12.74 4.78
C ASN A 87 -6.63 -12.33 4.19
N TYR A 88 -6.64 -11.87 2.93
CA TYR A 88 -7.90 -11.52 2.26
C TYR A 88 -8.84 -12.72 2.13
N ASN A 89 -8.34 -13.85 1.63
CA ASN A 89 -9.15 -15.05 1.46
C ASN A 89 -9.66 -15.60 2.79
N ALA A 90 -8.84 -15.61 3.83
CA ALA A 90 -9.26 -16.02 5.16
C ALA A 90 -10.31 -15.07 5.75
N MET A 91 -10.15 -13.77 5.56
CA MET A 91 -11.11 -12.75 6.03
C MET A 91 -12.48 -12.94 5.35
N ILE A 92 -12.54 -13.09 4.01
CA ILE A 92 -13.84 -13.32 3.34
C ILE A 92 -14.49 -14.65 3.77
N ALA A 93 -13.74 -15.72 3.95
CA ALA A 93 -14.27 -16.99 4.41
C ALA A 93 -14.78 -16.96 5.87
N HIS A 94 -14.14 -16.14 6.72
CA HIS A 94 -14.50 -16.05 8.12
C HIS A 94 -15.68 -15.08 8.38
N HIS A 95 -15.78 -14.00 7.60
CA HIS A 95 -16.74 -12.91 7.80
C HIS A 95 -17.75 -12.76 6.66
N ASP A 96 -18.07 -13.83 5.94
CA ASP A 96 -18.98 -13.85 4.79
C ASP A 96 -20.32 -13.14 5.06
N ALA A 97 -21.01 -13.53 6.12
CA ALA A 97 -22.29 -12.94 6.50
C ALA A 97 -22.18 -11.43 6.83
N GLU A 98 -21.07 -11.00 7.43
CA GLU A 98 -20.82 -9.58 7.74
C GLU A 98 -20.56 -8.76 6.47
N LEU A 99 -19.90 -9.37 5.49
CA LEU A 99 -19.62 -8.76 4.19
C LEU A 99 -20.89 -8.62 3.36
N ASP A 100 -21.76 -9.62 3.37
CA ASP A 100 -23.07 -9.57 2.71
C ASP A 100 -23.96 -8.51 3.34
N ALA A 101 -24.02 -8.45 4.68
CA ALA A 101 -24.74 -7.42 5.40
C ALA A 101 -24.19 -6.01 5.11
N ALA A 102 -22.87 -5.86 4.97
CA ALA A 102 -22.24 -4.60 4.62
C ALA A 102 -22.64 -4.14 3.20
N GLN A 103 -22.63 -5.03 2.23
CA GLN A 103 -23.09 -4.72 0.88
C GLN A 103 -24.57 -4.28 0.86
N ALA A 104 -25.43 -5.02 1.55
CA ALA A 104 -26.84 -4.67 1.68
C ALA A 104 -27.04 -3.31 2.38
N GLY A 105 -26.24 -3.02 3.42
CA GLY A 105 -26.28 -1.75 4.14
C GLY A 105 -25.88 -0.56 3.28
N ILE A 106 -24.85 -0.70 2.44
CA ILE A 106 -24.45 0.34 1.48
C ILE A 106 -25.55 0.57 0.45
N LEU A 107 -26.13 -0.48 -0.09
CA LEU A 107 -27.25 -0.35 -1.02
C LEU A 107 -28.44 0.36 -0.36
N SER A 108 -28.77 -0.02 0.87
CA SER A 108 -29.86 0.59 1.66
C SER A 108 -29.63 2.09 1.86
N TYR A 109 -28.40 2.49 2.20
CA TYR A 109 -28.03 3.91 2.32
C TYR A 109 -28.32 4.67 1.02
N PHE A 110 -27.89 4.17 -0.13
CA PHE A 110 -28.13 4.85 -1.42
C PHE A 110 -29.59 4.81 -1.86
N GLN A 111 -30.31 3.75 -1.55
CA GLN A 111 -31.76 3.71 -1.80
C GLN A 111 -32.54 4.72 -0.95
N ARG A 112 -32.06 4.99 0.27
CA ARG A 112 -32.66 5.99 1.15
C ARG A 112 -32.30 7.43 0.74
N THR A 113 -31.06 7.68 0.33
CA THR A 113 -30.54 9.03 0.09
C THR A 113 -30.68 9.52 -1.34
N VAL A 114 -30.64 8.60 -2.31
CA VAL A 114 -30.69 8.93 -3.75
C VAL A 114 -32.03 8.53 -4.37
N GLY A 115 -32.56 7.35 -4.01
CA GLY A 115 -33.83 6.86 -4.50
C GLY A 115 -33.88 5.35 -4.62
N LYS A 116 -35.08 4.78 -4.50
CA LYS A 116 -35.28 3.34 -4.58
C LYS A 116 -35.08 2.82 -6.02
N GLY A 117 -34.68 1.54 -6.13
CA GLY A 117 -34.51 0.86 -7.40
C GLY A 117 -33.25 1.29 -8.15
N ARG A 118 -33.36 1.54 -9.44
CA ARG A 118 -32.22 1.82 -10.34
C ARG A 118 -31.32 2.99 -9.90
N PRO A 119 -31.87 4.16 -9.47
CA PRO A 119 -31.01 5.27 -9.05
C PRO A 119 -30.11 4.92 -7.85
N GLY A 120 -30.67 4.31 -6.82
CA GLY A 120 -29.92 3.87 -5.64
C GLY A 120 -28.90 2.79 -5.97
N GLN A 121 -29.27 1.82 -6.84
CA GLN A 121 -28.34 0.78 -7.29
C GLN A 121 -27.16 1.42 -8.04
N ALA A 122 -27.39 2.28 -9.01
CA ALA A 122 -26.34 2.94 -9.77
C ALA A 122 -25.42 3.78 -8.87
N ALA A 123 -25.97 4.49 -7.88
CA ALA A 123 -25.17 5.23 -6.91
C ALA A 123 -24.30 4.33 -6.03
N SER A 124 -24.83 3.19 -5.60
CA SER A 124 -24.08 2.16 -4.85
C SER A 124 -22.94 1.58 -5.69
N ASP A 125 -23.17 1.28 -6.96
CA ASP A 125 -22.15 0.74 -7.87
C ASP A 125 -21.04 1.76 -8.14
N GLN A 126 -21.42 3.03 -8.36
CA GLN A 126 -20.46 4.13 -8.49
C GLN A 126 -19.64 4.35 -7.21
N TYR A 127 -20.27 4.23 -6.05
CA TYR A 127 -19.57 4.29 -4.77
C TYR A 127 -18.54 3.17 -4.65
N GLY A 128 -18.93 1.94 -4.97
CA GLY A 128 -18.01 0.80 -5.02
C GLY A 128 -16.80 1.08 -5.92
N THR A 129 -17.02 1.54 -7.15
CA THR A 129 -15.96 1.87 -8.10
C THR A 129 -15.00 2.92 -7.54
N ARG A 130 -15.52 4.00 -6.92
CA ARG A 130 -14.68 5.04 -6.31
C ARG A 130 -13.82 4.50 -5.17
N ILE A 131 -14.37 3.61 -4.34
CA ILE A 131 -13.62 3.01 -3.23
C ILE A 131 -12.46 2.18 -3.75
N TYR A 132 -12.71 1.26 -4.68
CA TYR A 132 -11.67 0.39 -5.26
C TYR A 132 -10.59 1.23 -5.95
N SER A 133 -10.97 2.23 -6.74
CA SER A 133 -10.02 3.15 -7.38
C SER A 133 -9.23 3.96 -6.35
N GLY A 134 -9.87 4.35 -5.25
CA GLY A 134 -9.23 5.13 -4.19
C GLY A 134 -8.15 4.38 -3.40
N TYR A 135 -8.19 3.05 -3.36
CA TYR A 135 -7.15 2.23 -2.76
C TYR A 135 -6.08 1.79 -3.76
N SER A 136 -6.31 1.95 -5.04
CA SER A 136 -5.33 1.62 -6.09
C SER A 136 -4.25 2.70 -6.15
N THR A 137 -3.00 2.33 -5.90
CA THR A 137 -1.87 3.25 -5.95
C THR A 137 -0.60 2.52 -6.37
N VAL A 138 0.22 3.18 -7.21
CA VAL A 138 1.54 2.67 -7.59
C VAL A 138 2.62 3.34 -6.75
N GLN A 139 2.53 4.66 -6.57
CA GLN A 139 3.57 5.44 -5.89
C GLN A 139 3.68 5.13 -4.38
N ALA A 140 2.57 4.83 -3.72
CA ALA A 140 2.54 4.53 -2.29
C ALA A 140 2.46 3.02 -1.99
N GLN A 141 2.67 2.15 -2.97
CA GLN A 141 2.43 0.71 -2.88
C GLN A 141 3.09 0.06 -1.66
N LYS A 142 4.37 0.32 -1.38
CA LYS A 142 5.08 -0.26 -0.22
C LYS A 142 4.39 0.08 1.11
N GLY A 143 4.03 1.35 1.30
CA GLY A 143 3.33 1.81 2.52
C GLY A 143 1.96 1.17 2.67
N VAL A 144 1.18 1.17 1.59
CA VAL A 144 -0.16 0.56 1.55
C VAL A 144 -0.10 -0.93 1.83
N CYS A 145 0.83 -1.65 1.22
CA CYS A 145 0.98 -3.08 1.44
C CYS A 145 1.32 -3.43 2.90
N ARG A 146 2.17 -2.64 3.55
CA ARG A 146 2.47 -2.83 4.98
C ARG A 146 1.24 -2.56 5.85
N ALA A 147 0.56 -1.43 5.65
CA ALA A 147 -0.61 -1.06 6.43
C ALA A 147 -1.76 -2.07 6.26
N THR A 148 -2.03 -2.49 5.03
CA THR A 148 -3.07 -3.48 4.74
C THR A 148 -2.74 -4.87 5.25
N ALA A 149 -1.47 -5.29 5.22
CA ALA A 149 -1.05 -6.57 5.79
C ALA A 149 -1.27 -6.62 7.31
N GLU A 150 -0.94 -5.53 8.03
CA GLU A 150 -1.18 -5.45 9.47
C GLU A 150 -2.67 -5.50 9.81
N VAL A 151 -3.49 -4.70 9.10
CA VAL A 151 -4.94 -4.66 9.33
C VAL A 151 -5.59 -5.98 8.90
N GLY A 152 -5.16 -6.57 7.78
CA GLY A 152 -5.63 -7.87 7.30
C GLY A 152 -5.37 -8.99 8.30
N ARG A 153 -4.19 -9.01 8.92
CA ARG A 153 -3.89 -9.95 10.00
C ARG A 153 -4.82 -9.78 11.20
N LYS A 154 -5.15 -8.54 11.59
CA LYS A 154 -6.13 -8.30 12.65
C LYS A 154 -7.53 -8.77 12.25
N ALA A 155 -7.90 -8.62 10.99
CA ALA A 155 -9.21 -9.00 10.49
C ALA A 155 -9.46 -10.53 10.56
N ILE A 156 -8.47 -11.36 10.27
CA ILE A 156 -8.63 -12.83 10.33
C ILE A 156 -8.77 -13.38 11.75
N PHE A 157 -8.32 -12.62 12.77
CA PHE A 157 -8.44 -13.00 14.18
C PHE A 157 -9.59 -12.29 14.90
N ALA A 158 -10.34 -11.45 14.21
CA ALA A 158 -11.50 -10.79 14.79
C ALA A 158 -12.66 -11.77 14.96
N ASP A 159 -13.42 -11.64 16.03
CA ASP A 159 -14.65 -12.38 16.22
C ASP A 159 -15.66 -12.03 15.12
N ARG A 160 -16.50 -13.00 14.75
CA ARG A 160 -17.61 -12.76 13.81
C ARG A 160 -18.53 -11.68 14.35
N GLY A 161 -18.93 -10.76 13.49
CA GLY A 161 -19.72 -9.58 13.87
C GLY A 161 -18.88 -8.38 14.33
N LYS A 162 -17.55 -8.52 14.44
CA LYS A 162 -16.63 -7.49 14.92
C LYS A 162 -15.69 -6.91 13.87
N LEU A 163 -15.85 -7.28 12.61
CA LEU A 163 -15.00 -6.79 11.52
C LEU A 163 -15.05 -5.26 11.39
N HIS A 164 -16.18 -4.65 11.69
CA HIS A 164 -16.35 -3.19 11.72
C HIS A 164 -15.44 -2.49 12.75
N GLU A 165 -15.10 -3.16 13.86
CA GLU A 165 -14.17 -2.61 14.88
C GLU A 165 -12.74 -2.60 14.35
N VAL A 166 -12.33 -3.66 13.63
CA VAL A 166 -11.04 -3.71 12.95
C VAL A 166 -10.97 -2.63 11.87
N ALA A 167 -12.05 -2.46 11.09
CA ALA A 167 -12.13 -1.41 10.09
C ALA A 167 -12.02 -0.02 10.72
N ARG A 168 -12.72 0.23 11.82
CA ARG A 168 -12.68 1.49 12.56
C ARG A 168 -11.28 1.85 13.05
N SER A 169 -10.54 0.87 13.56
CA SER A 169 -9.18 1.07 14.05
C SER A 169 -8.11 1.12 12.95
N GLY A 170 -8.33 0.46 11.81
CA GLY A 170 -7.31 0.26 10.79
C GLY A 170 -7.43 1.14 9.53
N LEU A 171 -8.64 1.56 9.15
CA LEU A 171 -8.85 2.29 7.90
C LEU A 171 -8.13 3.65 7.84
N ALA A 172 -8.03 4.35 8.96
CA ALA A 172 -7.30 5.62 9.02
C ALA A 172 -5.81 5.41 8.67
N SER A 173 -5.19 4.37 9.21
CA SER A 173 -3.81 4.00 8.90
C SER A 173 -3.63 3.60 7.43
N ILE A 174 -4.56 2.82 6.88
CA ILE A 174 -4.54 2.46 5.45
C ILE A 174 -4.67 3.73 4.60
N LYS A 175 -5.61 4.63 4.91
CA LYS A 175 -5.77 5.90 4.16
C LYS A 175 -4.54 6.80 4.26
N LYS A 176 -3.91 6.88 5.43
CA LYS A 176 -2.65 7.61 5.63
C LYS A 176 -1.52 7.04 4.77
N SER A 177 -1.51 5.73 4.57
CA SER A 177 -0.49 5.06 3.75
C SER A 177 -0.64 5.25 2.24
N LEU A 178 -1.76 5.80 1.76
CA LEU A 178 -1.98 6.08 0.33
C LEU A 178 -1.14 7.26 -0.20
N VAL A 179 -0.48 7.98 0.68
CA VAL A 179 0.45 9.06 0.30
C VAL A 179 1.86 8.49 0.21
N ALA A 180 2.53 8.72 -0.92
CA ALA A 180 3.91 8.31 -1.11
C ALA A 180 4.81 8.96 -0.04
N ALA A 181 5.71 8.19 0.55
CA ALA A 181 6.62 8.65 1.60
C ALA A 181 8.00 8.04 1.45
N GLY A 182 9.03 8.74 1.91
CA GLY A 182 10.42 8.30 1.83
C GLY A 182 10.89 8.17 0.38
N GLU A 183 11.55 7.07 0.05
CA GLU A 183 12.07 6.80 -1.30
C GLU A 183 10.98 6.83 -2.39
N GLN A 184 9.75 6.47 -2.03
CA GLN A 184 8.63 6.50 -2.97
C GLN A 184 8.24 7.92 -3.39
N TYR A 185 8.48 8.92 -2.52
CA TYR A 185 8.17 10.32 -2.80
C TYR A 185 9.15 10.92 -3.81
N TYR A 186 10.43 10.56 -3.69
CA TYR A 186 11.47 11.14 -4.53
C TYR A 186 11.65 10.44 -5.88
N GLY A 187 10.91 9.37 -6.13
CA GLY A 187 11.14 8.49 -7.26
C GLY A 187 12.48 7.75 -7.12
N THR A 188 12.86 7.00 -8.12
CA THR A 188 14.21 6.41 -8.19
C THR A 188 15.13 7.44 -8.87
N PRO A 189 16.05 8.10 -8.14
CA PRO A 189 16.99 9.02 -8.78
C PRO A 189 17.80 8.22 -9.84
N GLY A 190 17.73 8.62 -11.06
CA GLY A 190 18.62 8.13 -12.13
C GLY A 190 18.09 6.99 -13.00
N TYR A 191 16.88 6.52 -12.79
CA TYR A 191 16.20 5.65 -13.74
C TYR A 191 15.01 6.36 -14.36
N ASP A 192 15.28 7.43 -15.10
CA ASP A 192 14.40 7.82 -16.18
C ASP A 192 14.46 6.67 -17.21
N TYR A 193 13.76 5.57 -16.90
CA TYR A 193 13.31 4.68 -17.93
C TYR A 193 12.29 5.47 -18.76
N VAL A 194 12.80 6.33 -19.62
CA VAL A 194 12.07 6.63 -20.82
C VAL A 194 11.96 5.28 -21.50
N THR A 195 10.89 4.56 -21.22
CA THR A 195 10.49 3.42 -22.03
C THR A 195 10.21 4.00 -23.40
N ALA A 196 11.27 4.16 -24.18
CA ALA A 196 11.12 4.48 -25.57
C ALA A 196 10.42 3.27 -26.19
N LEU A 197 9.10 3.36 -26.25
CA LEU A 197 8.32 2.34 -26.94
C LEU A 197 8.77 2.32 -28.40
N PRO A 198 8.93 1.12 -28.98
CA PRO A 198 9.21 1.02 -30.40
C PRO A 198 8.08 1.70 -31.19
N SER A 199 8.41 2.22 -32.35
CA SER A 199 7.42 2.87 -33.22
C SER A 199 6.24 1.93 -33.50
N PHE A 200 5.02 2.39 -33.30
CA PHE A 200 3.80 1.66 -33.65
C PHE A 200 3.40 1.86 -35.14
N ASP A 201 4.23 2.56 -35.95
CA ASP A 201 3.99 2.69 -37.38
C ASP A 201 3.86 1.29 -37.99
N PRO A 202 2.78 0.98 -38.73
CA PRO A 202 2.60 -0.31 -39.40
C PRO A 202 3.77 -0.72 -40.30
N LYS A 203 4.52 0.25 -40.86
CA LYS A 203 5.73 0.00 -41.67
C LYS A 203 6.87 -0.62 -40.87
N CYS A 204 6.87 -0.39 -39.54
CA CYS A 204 7.88 -0.96 -38.64
C CYS A 204 7.59 -2.41 -38.25
N TRP A 205 6.40 -2.93 -38.55
CA TRP A 205 5.98 -4.26 -38.10
C TRP A 205 5.62 -5.15 -39.27
N LYS A 206 6.20 -6.36 -39.31
CA LYS A 206 5.85 -7.40 -40.28
C LYS A 206 5.56 -8.70 -39.54
N LYS A 207 4.31 -9.18 -39.62
CA LYS A 207 3.84 -10.39 -38.90
C LYS A 207 4.12 -10.33 -37.40
N GLY A 208 3.93 -9.17 -36.76
CA GLY A 208 4.17 -8.99 -35.33
C GLY A 208 5.65 -8.84 -34.92
N VAL A 209 6.58 -8.78 -35.87
CA VAL A 209 8.02 -8.62 -35.61
C VAL A 209 8.46 -7.22 -36.01
N LEU A 210 9.14 -6.52 -35.11
CA LEU A 210 9.73 -5.21 -35.36
C LEU A 210 10.86 -5.34 -36.41
N GLN A 211 10.80 -4.50 -37.44
CA GLN A 211 11.79 -4.56 -38.55
C GLN A 211 13.14 -3.94 -38.13
N PRO A 212 14.28 -4.45 -38.64
CA PRO A 212 15.62 -3.99 -38.23
C PRO A 212 15.84 -2.48 -38.35
N VAL A 213 15.29 -1.84 -39.38
CA VAL A 213 15.40 -0.37 -39.57
C VAL A 213 14.77 0.42 -38.45
N CYS A 214 13.66 -0.06 -37.91
CA CYS A 214 12.98 0.59 -36.76
C CYS A 214 13.60 0.18 -35.42
N HIS A 215 14.23 -0.99 -35.36
CA HIS A 215 14.97 -1.46 -34.20
C HIS A 215 16.22 -0.58 -33.95
N GLN A 216 16.92 -0.19 -34.98
CA GLN A 216 18.09 0.68 -34.85
C GLN A 216 17.70 2.07 -34.34
N ALA A 217 16.64 2.67 -34.90
CA ALA A 217 16.12 3.95 -34.45
C ALA A 217 15.61 3.91 -32.98
N TRP A 218 15.14 2.76 -32.53
CA TRP A 218 14.75 2.55 -31.13
C TRP A 218 15.97 2.39 -30.22
N ASN A 219 16.94 1.57 -30.60
CA ASN A 219 18.20 1.38 -29.86
C ASN A 219 18.96 2.71 -29.67
N ASP A 220 18.98 3.55 -30.71
CA ASP A 220 19.59 4.89 -30.64
C ASP A 220 18.89 5.81 -29.61
N LYS A 221 17.57 5.68 -29.47
CA LYS A 221 16.78 6.43 -28.46
C LYS A 221 17.05 5.97 -27.03
N ILE A 222 17.21 4.68 -26.81
CA ILE A 222 17.43 4.11 -25.46
C ILE A 222 18.92 4.01 -25.08
N GLY A 223 19.82 4.47 -25.95
CA GLY A 223 21.26 4.49 -25.67
C GLY A 223 21.93 3.12 -25.64
N VAL A 224 21.25 2.07 -26.10
CA VAL A 224 21.84 0.72 -26.22
C VAL A 224 22.76 0.70 -27.44
N GLY A 225 24.05 0.61 -27.22
CA GLY A 225 25.04 0.47 -28.30
C GLY A 225 25.96 1.66 -28.52
N LYS A 226 25.99 2.64 -27.62
CA LYS A 226 27.10 3.62 -27.59
C LYS A 226 28.13 3.17 -26.54
N PRO A 227 29.41 2.98 -27.00
CA PRO A 227 30.51 2.67 -26.08
C PRO A 227 30.81 3.79 -25.13
#